data_d868151d2947fadc55a2cadcbab3f9fc
#
_entry.id   d868151d2947fadc55a2cadcbab3f9fc
#
_cell.length_a   1.000
_cell.length_b   1.000
_cell.length_c   1.000
_cell.angle_alpha   90.00
_cell.angle_beta   90.00
_cell.angle_gamma   90.00
#
_symmetry.space_group_name_H-M   'P 1'
#
loop_
_entity.id
_entity.type
_entity.pdbx_description
1 polymer ?
#
loop_
_entity_poly.entity_id
_entity_poly.type
_entity_poly.pdbx_seq_one_letter_code
_entity_poly.pdbx_strand_id
1 'polypeptide(L)'
;MLNEDTRRLLARCRKGDAEAQEELLRAVQPRIYYYCLKMLKDARRAAETERKIFCELLSGLGALKNDDDFPLWAVSTAARLCRAAAKGSAGTPAESAPFMEGPAQVLPDSVLDSNENRRLAAELTASLPDVQRECVLMYYYLEMSVSEIASALHITESAVKTRLGGAQSTFEHGFHAHRSRDLALSGVSLLPFLRHFLCRDAEASELDAQAVTRLVQSALENAGRKAASAEKAAARDAARDAA
;
A
#
# COMPACT_ATOMS: atom_id res chain seq x y z
N MET A 1 -13.92 1.98 9.63
CA MET A 1 -14.87 0.84 9.61
C MET A 1 -15.15 0.46 8.18
N LEU A 2 -15.13 -0.84 7.87
CA LEU A 2 -15.55 -1.33 6.56
C LEU A 2 -17.05 -1.06 6.36
N ASN A 3 -17.44 -0.74 5.11
CA ASN A 3 -18.86 -0.63 4.76
C ASN A 3 -19.51 -2.03 4.75
N GLU A 4 -20.83 -2.07 4.83
CA GLU A 4 -21.62 -3.30 4.88
C GLU A 4 -21.40 -4.18 3.63
N ASP A 5 -21.26 -3.56 2.47
CA ASP A 5 -21.03 -4.27 1.21
C ASP A 5 -19.69 -5.03 1.23
N THR A 6 -18.62 -4.41 1.76
CA THR A 6 -17.32 -5.09 1.89
C THR A 6 -17.40 -6.26 2.88
N ARG A 7 -18.15 -6.14 3.98
CA ARG A 7 -18.35 -7.26 4.91
C ARG A 7 -19.10 -8.42 4.26
N ARG A 8 -20.15 -8.13 3.50
CA ARG A 8 -20.87 -9.15 2.72
C ARG A 8 -19.97 -9.83 1.69
N LEU A 9 -19.13 -9.04 1.03
CA LEU A 9 -18.16 -9.54 0.08
C LEU A 9 -17.16 -10.48 0.74
N LEU A 10 -16.58 -10.12 1.88
CA LEU A 10 -15.68 -10.96 2.66
C LEU A 10 -16.34 -12.26 3.12
N ALA A 11 -17.61 -12.21 3.54
CA ALA A 11 -18.36 -13.39 3.95
C ALA A 11 -18.60 -14.37 2.77
N ARG A 12 -18.85 -13.86 1.56
CA ARG A 12 -18.94 -14.66 0.33
C ARG A 12 -17.58 -15.27 -0.04
N CYS A 13 -16.52 -14.48 0.02
CA CYS A 13 -15.16 -14.95 -0.26
C CYS A 13 -14.75 -16.14 0.62
N ARG A 14 -15.11 -16.12 1.92
CA ARG A 14 -14.82 -17.24 2.86
C ARG A 14 -15.55 -18.51 2.49
N LYS A 15 -16.70 -18.42 1.81
CA LYS A 15 -17.45 -19.59 1.32
C LYS A 15 -16.90 -20.14 0.00
N GLY A 16 -15.82 -19.57 -0.52
CA GLY A 16 -15.21 -19.98 -1.78
C GLY A 16 -15.90 -19.43 -3.04
N ASP A 17 -16.76 -18.41 -2.91
CA ASP A 17 -17.41 -17.76 -4.04
C ASP A 17 -16.35 -17.06 -4.91
N ALA A 18 -16.12 -17.61 -6.11
CA ALA A 18 -15.06 -17.14 -7.01
C ALA A 18 -15.32 -15.73 -7.55
N GLU A 19 -16.60 -15.37 -7.80
CA GLU A 19 -16.96 -14.02 -8.21
C GLU A 19 -16.64 -13.01 -7.10
N ALA A 20 -17.00 -13.33 -5.86
CA ALA A 20 -16.71 -12.47 -4.73
C ALA A 20 -15.20 -12.32 -4.49
N GLN A 21 -14.42 -13.39 -4.67
CA GLN A 21 -12.96 -13.32 -4.59
C GLN A 21 -12.37 -12.41 -5.67
N GLU A 22 -12.85 -12.52 -6.91
CA GLU A 22 -12.43 -11.65 -8.01
C GLU A 22 -12.80 -10.18 -7.71
N GLU A 23 -14.02 -9.92 -7.27
CA GLU A 23 -14.50 -8.59 -6.90
C GLU A 23 -13.65 -7.97 -5.78
N LEU A 24 -13.33 -8.73 -4.74
CA LEU A 24 -12.47 -8.30 -3.64
C LEU A 24 -11.06 -7.93 -4.13
N LEU A 25 -10.45 -8.79 -4.95
CA LEU A 25 -9.11 -8.52 -5.47
C LEU A 25 -9.09 -7.29 -6.37
N ARG A 26 -10.11 -7.09 -7.22
CA ARG A 26 -10.24 -5.91 -8.06
C ARG A 26 -10.41 -4.63 -7.23
N ALA A 27 -11.16 -4.70 -6.13
CA ALA A 27 -11.38 -3.55 -5.24
C ALA A 27 -10.11 -3.09 -4.52
N VAL A 28 -9.22 -4.01 -4.13
CA VAL A 28 -7.98 -3.68 -3.41
C VAL A 28 -6.78 -3.46 -4.37
N GLN A 29 -6.88 -3.91 -5.62
CA GLN A 29 -5.82 -3.95 -6.61
C GLN A 29 -5.11 -2.59 -6.80
N PRO A 30 -5.79 -1.47 -7.08
CA PRO A 30 -5.12 -0.21 -7.37
C PRO A 30 -4.25 0.27 -6.21
N ARG A 31 -4.75 0.11 -4.98
CA ARG A 31 -4.04 0.52 -3.77
C ARG A 31 -2.81 -0.35 -3.50
N ILE A 32 -2.94 -1.66 -3.64
CA ILE A 32 -1.84 -2.61 -3.41
C ILE A 32 -0.80 -2.48 -4.51
N TYR A 33 -1.21 -2.38 -5.78
CA TYR A 33 -0.29 -2.23 -6.89
C TYR A 33 0.58 -0.98 -6.77
N TYR A 34 -0.05 0.18 -6.54
CA TYR A 34 0.68 1.43 -6.40
C TYR A 34 1.66 1.39 -5.22
N TYR A 35 1.23 0.84 -4.08
CA TYR A 35 2.12 0.63 -2.94
C TYR A 35 3.33 -0.22 -3.33
N CYS A 36 3.12 -1.37 -3.97
CA CYS A 36 4.19 -2.25 -4.45
C CYS A 36 5.11 -1.54 -5.45
N LEU A 37 4.53 -0.79 -6.41
CA LEU A 37 5.27 -0.06 -7.43
C LEU A 37 6.22 0.98 -6.80
N LYS A 38 5.73 1.76 -5.84
CA LYS A 38 6.54 2.77 -5.15
C LYS A 38 7.60 2.17 -4.23
N MET A 39 7.30 1.04 -3.59
CA MET A 39 8.28 0.34 -2.74
C MET A 39 9.37 -0.36 -3.56
N LEU A 40 9.02 -1.01 -4.65
CA LEU A 40 9.94 -1.83 -5.44
C LEU A 40 10.59 -1.08 -6.61
N LYS A 41 10.04 0.05 -7.03
CA LYS A 41 10.52 0.90 -8.15
C LYS A 41 10.65 0.15 -9.48
N ASP A 42 9.92 -0.94 -9.62
CA ASP A 42 9.94 -1.81 -10.79
C ASP A 42 8.54 -2.42 -11.00
N ALA A 43 7.93 -2.14 -12.14
CA ALA A 43 6.54 -2.53 -12.43
C ALA A 43 6.38 -4.07 -12.50
N ARG A 44 7.38 -4.79 -13.03
CA ARG A 44 7.33 -6.25 -13.12
C ARG A 44 7.39 -6.87 -11.73
N ARG A 45 8.33 -6.42 -10.89
CA ARG A 45 8.45 -6.89 -9.49
C ARG A 45 7.23 -6.51 -8.67
N ALA A 46 6.64 -5.33 -8.90
CA ALA A 46 5.40 -4.91 -8.26
C ALA A 46 4.26 -5.89 -8.58
N ALA A 47 4.02 -6.19 -9.86
CA ALA A 47 2.98 -7.14 -10.28
C ALA A 47 3.22 -8.57 -9.76
N GLU A 48 4.47 -9.04 -9.77
CA GLU A 48 4.82 -10.35 -9.20
C GLU A 48 4.58 -10.42 -7.68
N THR A 49 4.89 -9.33 -6.96
CA THR A 49 4.69 -9.25 -5.51
C THR A 49 3.20 -9.12 -5.17
N GLU A 50 2.47 -8.30 -5.92
CA GLU A 50 1.02 -8.17 -5.78
C GLU A 50 0.30 -9.50 -5.97
N ARG A 51 0.67 -10.28 -6.98
CA ARG A 51 0.12 -11.63 -7.17
C ARG A 51 0.35 -12.53 -5.94
N LYS A 52 1.53 -12.44 -5.30
CA LYS A 52 1.82 -13.20 -4.06
C LYS A 52 0.95 -12.70 -2.90
N ILE A 53 0.76 -11.38 -2.79
CA ILE A 53 -0.12 -10.77 -1.79
C ILE A 53 -1.54 -11.31 -1.98
N PHE A 54 -2.08 -11.29 -3.18
CA PHE A 54 -3.42 -11.79 -3.48
C PHE A 54 -3.62 -13.27 -3.12
N CYS A 55 -2.63 -14.11 -3.47
CA CYS A 55 -2.66 -15.51 -3.06
C CYS A 55 -2.67 -15.69 -1.54
N GLU A 56 -1.97 -14.82 -0.82
CA GLU A 56 -1.91 -14.89 0.64
C GLU A 56 -3.18 -14.37 1.28
N LEU A 57 -3.75 -13.28 0.74
CA LEU A 57 -5.05 -12.76 1.18
C LEU A 57 -6.15 -13.81 1.00
N LEU A 58 -6.26 -14.43 -0.16
CA LEU A 58 -7.28 -15.47 -0.39
C LEU A 58 -7.13 -16.68 0.53
N SER A 59 -5.90 -17.15 0.70
CA SER A 59 -5.65 -18.34 1.57
C SER A 59 -5.81 -18.04 3.07
N GLY A 60 -5.62 -16.78 3.48
CA GLY A 60 -5.70 -16.36 4.88
C GLY A 60 -7.06 -15.84 5.33
N LEU A 61 -8.00 -15.56 4.41
CA LEU A 61 -9.32 -15.01 4.74
C LEU A 61 -10.09 -15.81 5.79
N GLY A 62 -9.94 -17.15 5.77
CA GLY A 62 -10.60 -18.03 6.73
C GLY A 62 -10.07 -17.92 8.17
N ALA A 63 -8.85 -17.44 8.33
CA ALA A 63 -8.23 -17.26 9.65
C ALA A 63 -8.52 -15.87 10.26
N LEU A 64 -9.07 -14.93 9.48
CA LEU A 64 -9.40 -13.60 9.95
C LEU A 64 -10.64 -13.64 10.86
N LYS A 65 -10.46 -13.28 12.12
CA LYS A 65 -11.53 -13.36 13.14
C LYS A 65 -12.54 -12.23 13.04
N ASN A 66 -12.10 -11.04 12.64
CA ASN A 66 -12.93 -9.84 12.51
C ASN A 66 -12.71 -9.23 11.13
N ASP A 67 -13.81 -8.93 10.42
CA ASP A 67 -13.75 -8.33 9.09
C ASP A 67 -13.12 -6.92 9.10
N ASP A 68 -13.30 -6.17 10.18
CA ASP A 68 -12.73 -4.84 10.33
C ASP A 68 -11.19 -4.86 10.37
N ASP A 69 -10.57 -6.00 10.64
CA ASP A 69 -9.12 -6.16 10.61
C ASP A 69 -8.58 -6.38 9.18
N PHE A 70 -9.45 -6.63 8.20
CA PHE A 70 -9.04 -6.95 6.82
C PHE A 70 -8.14 -5.87 6.19
N PRO A 71 -8.45 -4.55 6.25
CA PRO A 71 -7.59 -3.54 5.65
C PRO A 71 -6.19 -3.50 6.26
N LEU A 72 -6.10 -3.56 7.59
CA LEU A 72 -4.84 -3.59 8.31
C LEU A 72 -4.01 -4.83 7.96
N TRP A 73 -4.67 -5.99 7.93
CA TRP A 73 -4.02 -7.26 7.57
C TRP A 73 -3.55 -7.27 6.11
N ALA A 74 -4.34 -6.75 5.17
CA ALA A 74 -3.97 -6.66 3.76
C ALA A 74 -2.74 -5.79 3.56
N VAL A 75 -2.69 -4.61 4.21
CA VAL A 75 -1.53 -3.71 4.14
C VAL A 75 -0.31 -4.32 4.84
N SER A 76 -0.48 -4.96 6.01
CA SER A 76 0.62 -5.65 6.71
C SER A 76 1.23 -6.75 5.86
N THR A 77 0.40 -7.51 5.14
CA THR A 77 0.83 -8.54 4.20
C THR A 77 1.60 -7.93 3.03
N ALA A 78 1.09 -6.83 2.46
CA ALA A 78 1.77 -6.11 1.39
C ALA A 78 3.14 -5.58 1.83
N ALA A 79 3.20 -4.94 3.00
CA ALA A 79 4.44 -4.41 3.57
C ALA A 79 5.49 -5.52 3.78
N ARG A 80 5.09 -6.63 4.36
CA ARG A 80 5.98 -7.78 4.60
C ARG A 80 6.53 -8.36 3.31
N LEU A 81 5.68 -8.58 2.31
CA LEU A 81 6.09 -9.15 1.03
C LEU A 81 6.91 -8.18 0.18
N CYS A 82 6.59 -6.88 0.21
CA CYS A 82 7.41 -5.86 -0.46
C CYS A 82 8.82 -5.78 0.17
N ARG A 83 8.93 -5.79 1.51
CA ARG A 83 10.24 -5.82 2.18
C ARG A 83 11.04 -7.08 1.84
N ALA A 84 10.39 -8.24 1.80
CA ALA A 84 11.04 -9.48 1.38
C ALA A 84 11.49 -9.44 -0.09
N ALA A 85 10.74 -8.76 -0.96
CA ALA A 85 11.10 -8.57 -2.36
C ALA A 85 12.15 -7.49 -2.56
N ALA A 86 12.17 -6.44 -1.75
CA ALA A 86 13.17 -5.37 -1.77
C ALA A 86 14.49 -5.88 -1.20
N LYS A 87 15.32 -6.55 -1.99
CA LYS A 87 16.62 -7.03 -1.54
C LYS A 87 17.50 -5.86 -1.08
N GLY A 88 17.69 -5.71 0.24
CA GLY A 88 18.91 -5.15 0.83
C GLY A 88 19.07 -3.63 0.82
N SER A 89 18.02 -2.84 0.86
CA SER A 89 18.13 -1.39 1.08
C SER A 89 17.72 -1.02 2.51
N ALA A 90 18.63 -1.28 3.45
CA ALA A 90 18.54 -0.66 4.77
C ALA A 90 19.01 0.79 4.62
N GLY A 91 18.08 1.71 4.38
CA GLY A 91 18.38 3.14 4.37
C GLY A 91 18.75 3.60 5.78
N THR A 92 19.84 4.37 5.88
CA THR A 92 20.22 5.09 7.09
C THR A 92 19.06 5.97 7.56
N PRO A 93 18.77 6.03 8.87
CA PRO A 93 17.77 6.97 9.38
C PRO A 93 18.18 8.40 9.02
N ALA A 94 17.33 9.12 8.30
CA ALA A 94 17.53 10.55 8.09
C ALA A 94 17.25 11.31 9.40
N GLU A 95 17.75 12.55 9.47
CA GLU A 95 17.59 13.44 10.63
C GLU A 95 16.15 13.42 11.16
N SER A 96 16.03 13.36 12.47
CA SER A 96 14.78 13.34 13.21
C SER A 96 14.19 14.75 13.23
N ALA A 97 13.19 15.02 12.41
CA ALA A 97 12.34 16.20 12.53
C ALA A 97 11.02 15.82 13.21
N PRO A 98 10.40 16.73 14.02
CA PRO A 98 9.10 16.46 14.60
C PRO A 98 8.03 16.33 13.52
N PHE A 99 7.23 15.27 13.60
CA PHE A 99 6.06 15.09 12.74
C PHE A 99 5.00 16.13 13.13
N MET A 100 4.53 16.90 12.15
CA MET A 100 3.46 17.89 12.32
C MET A 100 2.26 17.55 11.45
N GLU A 101 1.07 17.52 12.04
CA GLU A 101 -0.17 17.54 11.28
C GLU A 101 -0.36 18.99 10.80
N GLY A 102 -0.27 19.19 9.48
CA GLY A 102 -0.40 20.52 8.88
C GLY A 102 -1.83 21.06 8.97
N PRO A 103 -2.00 22.40 9.11
CA PRO A 103 -3.32 23.01 9.05
C PRO A 103 -3.96 22.79 7.66
N ALA A 104 -5.29 22.71 7.65
CA ALA A 104 -6.05 22.67 6.41
C ALA A 104 -5.79 23.98 5.63
N GLN A 105 -5.26 23.84 4.44
CA GLN A 105 -5.02 24.94 3.50
C GLN A 105 -5.85 24.74 2.25
N VAL A 106 -6.20 25.84 1.58
CA VAL A 106 -6.89 25.81 0.28
C VAL A 106 -5.91 26.27 -0.79
N LEU A 107 -5.70 25.44 -1.81
CA LEU A 107 -4.91 25.76 -2.97
C LEU A 107 -5.82 25.91 -4.19
N PRO A 108 -5.43 26.77 -5.17
CA PRO A 108 -6.10 26.82 -6.46
C PRO A 108 -6.03 25.45 -7.17
N ASP A 109 -7.08 25.09 -7.90
CA ASP A 109 -7.15 23.83 -8.67
C ASP A 109 -5.99 23.71 -9.67
N SER A 110 -5.55 24.82 -10.27
CA SER A 110 -4.40 24.83 -11.18
C SER A 110 -3.10 24.34 -10.54
N VAL A 111 -2.94 24.48 -9.23
CA VAL A 111 -1.79 23.97 -8.47
C VAL A 111 -1.98 22.51 -8.15
N LEU A 112 -3.20 22.12 -7.74
CA LEU A 112 -3.55 20.75 -7.41
C LEU A 112 -3.50 19.85 -8.65
N ASP A 113 -3.96 20.33 -9.79
CA ASP A 113 -3.98 19.58 -11.05
C ASP A 113 -2.66 19.63 -11.83
N SER A 114 -1.66 20.33 -11.30
CA SER A 114 -0.34 20.45 -11.94
C SER A 114 0.35 19.09 -12.06
N ASN A 115 0.62 18.68 -13.31
CA ASN A 115 1.42 17.48 -13.59
C ASN A 115 2.86 17.60 -13.05
N GLU A 116 3.37 18.80 -12.94
CA GLU A 116 4.71 19.09 -12.42
C GLU A 116 4.76 18.80 -10.92
N ASN A 117 3.81 19.33 -10.14
CA ASN A 117 3.70 19.04 -8.70
C ASN A 117 3.48 17.56 -8.41
N ARG A 118 2.66 16.88 -9.23
CA ARG A 118 2.47 15.44 -9.15
C ARG A 118 3.78 14.68 -9.36
N ARG A 119 4.52 15.00 -10.43
CA ARG A 119 5.82 14.37 -10.73
C ARG A 119 6.82 14.63 -9.63
N LEU A 120 6.92 15.86 -9.15
CA LEU A 120 7.81 16.23 -8.05
C LEU A 120 7.49 15.43 -6.77
N ALA A 121 6.22 15.33 -6.39
CA ALA A 121 5.81 14.51 -5.25
C ALA A 121 6.20 13.04 -5.42
N ALA A 122 6.03 12.47 -6.63
CA ALA A 122 6.42 11.12 -6.95
C ALA A 122 7.95 10.92 -6.88
N GLU A 123 8.73 11.85 -7.41
CA GLU A 123 10.20 11.85 -7.37
C GLU A 123 10.72 11.96 -5.93
N LEU A 124 10.18 12.90 -5.15
CA LEU A 124 10.54 13.04 -3.74
C LEU A 124 10.20 11.77 -2.95
N THR A 125 9.01 11.18 -3.18
CA THR A 125 8.64 9.90 -2.58
C THR A 125 9.64 8.80 -2.95
N ALA A 126 10.06 8.72 -4.21
CA ALA A 126 11.02 7.73 -4.68
C ALA A 126 12.43 7.94 -4.10
N SER A 127 12.81 9.18 -3.77
CA SER A 127 14.11 9.52 -3.18
C SER A 127 14.22 9.17 -1.69
N LEU A 128 13.08 9.05 -0.99
CA LEU A 128 13.08 8.71 0.43
C LEU A 128 13.75 7.37 0.72
N PRO A 129 14.42 7.21 1.88
CA PRO A 129 14.78 5.89 2.41
C PRO A 129 13.55 4.98 2.50
N ASP A 130 13.72 3.69 2.27
CA ASP A 130 12.61 2.72 2.18
C ASP A 130 11.70 2.76 3.42
N VAL A 131 12.28 2.88 4.61
CA VAL A 131 11.53 2.94 5.88
C VAL A 131 10.69 4.20 6.03
N GLN A 132 11.12 5.32 5.46
CA GLN A 132 10.34 6.57 5.45
C GLN A 132 9.28 6.53 4.35
N ARG A 133 9.64 6.06 3.15
CA ARG A 133 8.71 5.91 2.02
C ARG A 133 7.54 5.01 2.40
N GLU A 134 7.81 3.90 3.09
CA GLU A 134 6.79 2.98 3.59
C GLU A 134 5.78 3.70 4.49
N CYS A 135 6.24 4.46 5.48
CA CYS A 135 5.36 5.23 6.36
C CYS A 135 4.58 6.33 5.61
N VAL A 136 5.22 7.02 4.65
CA VAL A 136 4.57 8.05 3.82
C VAL A 136 3.43 7.45 2.99
N LEU A 137 3.67 6.32 2.32
CA LEU A 137 2.64 5.67 1.52
C LEU A 137 1.48 5.18 2.39
N MET A 138 1.74 4.63 3.57
CA MET A 138 0.70 4.21 4.49
C MET A 138 -0.10 5.39 5.03
N TYR A 139 0.54 6.47 5.43
CA TYR A 139 -0.12 7.62 6.05
C TYR A 139 -0.89 8.45 5.03
N TYR A 140 -0.22 8.91 3.95
CA TYR A 140 -0.82 9.84 3.01
C TYR A 140 -1.65 9.16 1.91
N TYR A 141 -1.23 8.00 1.42
CA TYR A 141 -1.94 7.34 0.32
C TYR A 141 -2.98 6.32 0.79
N LEU A 142 -2.62 5.48 1.77
CA LEU A 142 -3.54 4.49 2.33
C LEU A 142 -4.39 5.01 3.48
N GLU A 143 -4.19 6.25 3.92
CA GLU A 143 -4.96 6.95 4.97
C GLU A 143 -4.97 6.25 6.32
N MET A 144 -3.87 5.58 6.65
CA MET A 144 -3.72 4.91 7.93
C MET A 144 -3.30 5.88 9.02
N SER A 145 -3.83 5.70 10.22
CA SER A 145 -3.39 6.39 11.41
C SER A 145 -1.97 5.93 11.82
N VAL A 146 -1.28 6.75 12.62
CA VAL A 146 0.05 6.40 13.17
C VAL A 146 0.01 5.07 13.95
N SER A 147 -1.07 4.82 14.70
CA SER A 147 -1.29 3.59 15.46
C SER A 147 -1.44 2.36 14.56
N GLU A 148 -2.24 2.47 13.48
CA GLU A 148 -2.39 1.38 12.50
C GLU A 148 -1.09 1.09 11.77
N ILE A 149 -0.31 2.13 11.38
CA ILE A 149 1.00 1.95 10.76
C ILE A 149 1.97 1.24 11.72
N ALA A 150 1.99 1.67 12.99
CA ALA A 150 2.82 1.04 14.02
C ALA A 150 2.49 -0.46 14.16
N SER A 151 1.19 -0.78 14.18
CA SER A 151 0.70 -2.17 14.23
C SER A 151 1.07 -2.96 12.96
N ALA A 152 0.87 -2.38 11.77
CA ALA A 152 1.17 -3.03 10.49
C ALA A 152 2.67 -3.34 10.31
N LEU A 153 3.54 -2.45 10.79
CA LEU A 153 4.98 -2.56 10.66
C LEU A 153 5.68 -3.24 11.84
N HIS A 154 4.93 -3.51 12.93
CA HIS A 154 5.46 -4.03 14.21
C HIS A 154 6.55 -3.13 14.81
N ILE A 155 6.30 -1.82 14.84
CA ILE A 155 7.18 -0.79 15.42
C ILE A 155 6.40 0.10 16.37
N THR A 156 7.08 0.98 17.11
CA THR A 156 6.42 1.94 17.99
C THR A 156 5.83 3.13 17.21
N GLU A 157 4.78 3.75 17.75
CA GLU A 157 4.22 4.98 17.18
C GLU A 157 5.27 6.12 17.12
N SER A 158 6.15 6.18 18.11
CA SER A 158 7.25 7.14 18.13
C SER A 158 8.18 6.92 16.90
N ALA A 159 8.49 5.67 16.56
CA ALA A 159 9.29 5.36 15.38
C ALA A 159 8.56 5.76 14.08
N VAL A 160 7.24 5.57 13.99
CA VAL A 160 6.43 6.04 12.85
C VAL A 160 6.50 7.56 12.73
N LYS A 161 6.27 8.29 13.83
CA LYS A 161 6.35 9.76 13.86
C LYS A 161 7.72 10.27 13.45
N THR A 162 8.79 9.66 13.94
CA THR A 162 10.17 10.01 13.54
C THR A 162 10.40 9.82 12.04
N ARG A 163 9.94 8.70 11.46
CA ARG A 163 10.06 8.43 10.02
C ARG A 163 9.25 9.40 9.17
N LEU A 164 8.02 9.70 9.60
CA LEU A 164 7.16 10.70 8.93
C LEU A 164 7.76 12.10 9.02
N GLY A 165 8.25 12.53 10.19
CA GLY A 165 8.88 13.83 10.36
C GLY A 165 10.11 14.03 9.47
N GLY A 166 11.00 13.01 9.38
CA GLY A 166 12.13 13.04 8.46
C GLY A 166 11.70 13.11 6.99
N ALA A 167 10.64 12.40 6.60
CA ALA A 167 10.08 12.48 5.26
C ALA A 167 9.46 13.86 4.99
N GLN A 168 8.71 14.43 5.93
CA GLN A 168 8.14 15.78 5.82
C GLN A 168 9.22 16.83 5.56
N SER A 169 10.32 16.77 6.28
CA SER A 169 11.46 17.66 6.06
C SER A 169 12.00 17.54 4.62
N THR A 170 12.12 16.32 4.09
CA THR A 170 12.53 16.10 2.69
C THR A 170 11.56 16.71 1.70
N PHE A 171 10.25 16.54 1.91
CA PHE A 171 9.23 17.13 1.04
C PHE A 171 9.22 18.66 1.11
N GLU A 172 9.29 19.24 2.30
CA GLU A 172 9.34 20.71 2.48
C GLU A 172 10.53 21.31 1.73
N HIS A 173 11.73 20.75 1.90
CA HIS A 173 12.92 21.22 1.17
C HIS A 173 12.78 21.05 -0.35
N GLY A 174 12.30 19.91 -0.81
CA GLY A 174 12.11 19.63 -2.23
C GLY A 174 11.07 20.54 -2.86
N PHE A 175 9.93 20.72 -2.23
CA PHE A 175 8.89 21.62 -2.69
C PHE A 175 9.36 23.08 -2.64
N HIS A 176 10.08 23.50 -1.62
CA HIS A 176 10.63 24.86 -1.54
C HIS A 176 11.65 25.12 -2.65
N ALA A 177 12.57 24.21 -2.90
CA ALA A 177 13.58 24.35 -3.95
C ALA A 177 12.95 24.42 -5.36
N HIS A 178 11.87 23.69 -5.60
CA HIS A 178 11.14 23.76 -6.86
C HIS A 178 10.40 25.10 -7.05
N ARG A 179 9.80 25.60 -5.98
CA ARG A 179 8.96 26.82 -5.97
C ARG A 179 9.73 28.11 -5.94
N SER A 180 11.01 28.09 -5.57
CA SER A 180 11.86 29.28 -5.69
C SER A 180 11.98 29.77 -7.13
N ARG A 181 11.50 28.98 -8.10
CA ARG A 181 11.38 29.32 -9.52
C ARG A 181 10.02 29.96 -9.88
N ASP A 182 9.00 29.79 -9.03
CA ASP A 182 7.64 30.33 -9.24
C ASP A 182 7.24 31.25 -8.07
N LEU A 183 7.32 32.57 -8.30
CA LEU A 183 7.06 33.63 -7.33
C LEU A 183 5.61 33.60 -6.76
N ALA A 184 4.64 33.04 -7.52
CA ALA A 184 3.24 33.06 -7.15
C ALA A 184 2.91 32.08 -5.98
N LEU A 185 3.78 31.13 -5.72
CA LEU A 185 3.59 30.08 -4.70
C LEU A 185 4.55 30.18 -3.51
N SER A 186 5.37 31.23 -3.43
CA SER A 186 6.31 31.42 -2.32
C SER A 186 5.56 31.55 -0.98
N GLY A 187 5.85 30.66 -0.04
CA GLY A 187 5.31 30.69 1.32
C GLY A 187 4.15 29.73 1.66
N VAL A 188 3.60 28.99 0.69
CA VAL A 188 2.55 27.96 0.99
C VAL A 188 3.18 26.57 1.05
N SER A 189 2.97 25.75 2.06
CA SER A 189 3.40 24.35 2.07
C SER A 189 2.53 23.49 1.15
N LEU A 190 3.15 22.62 0.33
CA LEU A 190 2.44 21.61 -0.47
C LEU A 190 2.25 20.29 0.28
N LEU A 191 2.83 20.16 1.45
CA LEU A 191 2.77 18.94 2.25
C LEU A 191 1.33 18.50 2.60
N PRO A 192 0.39 19.40 2.97
CA PRO A 192 -1.01 19.01 3.21
C PRO A 192 -1.70 18.37 2.01
N PHE A 193 -1.19 18.64 0.81
CA PHE A 193 -1.74 18.13 -0.46
C PHE A 193 -0.99 16.90 -0.99
N LEU A 194 -0.01 16.40 -0.25
CA LEU A 194 0.79 15.24 -0.68
C LEU A 194 -0.09 14.04 -1.01
N ARG A 195 -1.16 13.81 -0.23
CA ARG A 195 -2.15 12.78 -0.53
C ARG A 195 -2.75 12.95 -1.92
N HIS A 196 -3.20 14.16 -2.26
CA HIS A 196 -3.79 14.45 -3.58
C HIS A 196 -2.81 14.12 -4.70
N PHE A 197 -1.55 14.55 -4.59
CA PHE A 197 -0.54 14.27 -5.60
C PHE A 197 -0.21 12.77 -5.71
N LEU A 198 -0.17 12.04 -4.60
CA LEU A 198 0.04 10.60 -4.62
C LEU A 198 -1.14 9.84 -5.23
N CYS A 199 -2.39 10.24 -4.96
CA CYS A 199 -3.57 9.67 -5.61
C CYS A 199 -3.56 9.91 -7.12
N ARG A 200 -3.25 11.13 -7.57
CA ARG A 200 -3.11 11.44 -9.00
C ARG A 200 -1.96 10.69 -9.67
N ASP A 201 -0.87 10.45 -8.96
CA ASP A 201 0.23 9.64 -9.48
C ASP A 201 -0.14 8.15 -9.54
N ALA A 202 -0.95 7.66 -8.60
CA ALA A 202 -1.49 6.30 -8.62
C ALA A 202 -2.39 6.07 -9.84
N GLU A 203 -3.35 6.98 -10.09
CA GLU A 203 -4.21 6.96 -11.28
C GLU A 203 -3.40 6.91 -12.58
N ALA A 204 -2.35 7.74 -12.68
CA ALA A 204 -1.46 7.76 -13.85
C ALA A 204 -0.56 6.51 -13.99
N SER A 205 -0.49 5.69 -12.95
CA SER A 205 0.35 4.48 -12.86
C SER A 205 -0.47 3.20 -12.89
N GLU A 206 -1.79 3.28 -13.08
CA GLU A 206 -2.68 2.13 -13.11
C GLU A 206 -2.30 1.13 -14.22
N LEU A 207 -2.50 -0.15 -13.90
CA LEU A 207 -2.39 -1.21 -14.91
C LEU A 207 -3.60 -1.15 -15.87
N ASP A 208 -3.37 -1.52 -17.12
CA ASP A 208 -4.48 -1.70 -18.05
C ASP A 208 -5.44 -2.83 -17.60
N ALA A 209 -6.69 -2.76 -18.01
CA ALA A 209 -7.73 -3.70 -17.59
C ALA A 209 -7.39 -5.16 -17.92
N GLN A 210 -6.64 -5.41 -19.00
CA GLN A 210 -6.24 -6.77 -19.37
C GLN A 210 -5.13 -7.29 -18.45
N ALA A 211 -4.18 -6.43 -18.06
CA ALA A 211 -3.14 -6.78 -17.10
C ALA A 211 -3.73 -7.10 -15.72
N VAL A 212 -4.67 -6.28 -15.24
CA VAL A 212 -5.42 -6.54 -14.00
C VAL A 212 -6.16 -7.87 -14.06
N THR A 213 -6.89 -8.14 -15.15
CA THR A 213 -7.62 -9.40 -15.33
C THR A 213 -6.68 -10.60 -15.27
N ARG A 214 -5.57 -10.58 -16.02
CA ARG A 214 -4.56 -11.65 -15.99
C ARG A 214 -3.95 -11.87 -14.61
N LEU A 215 -3.67 -10.78 -13.89
CA LEU A 215 -3.09 -10.83 -12.56
C LEU A 215 -4.06 -11.47 -11.56
N VAL A 216 -5.31 -11.02 -11.56
CA VAL A 216 -6.37 -11.54 -10.68
C VAL A 216 -6.63 -13.02 -10.97
N GLN A 217 -6.82 -13.40 -12.22
CA GLN A 217 -7.02 -14.80 -12.63
C GLN A 217 -5.86 -15.70 -12.21
N SER A 218 -4.63 -15.26 -12.44
CA SER A 218 -3.43 -16.00 -12.02
C SER A 218 -3.36 -16.16 -10.49
N ALA A 219 -3.82 -15.18 -9.72
CA ALA A 219 -3.86 -15.27 -8.27
C ALA A 219 -4.92 -16.27 -7.79
N LEU A 220 -6.12 -16.24 -8.38
CA LEU A 220 -7.21 -17.19 -8.09
C LEU A 220 -6.79 -18.64 -8.38
N GLU A 221 -6.20 -18.90 -9.54
CA GLU A 221 -5.70 -20.24 -9.89
C GLU A 221 -4.62 -20.74 -8.93
N ASN A 222 -3.70 -19.86 -8.52
CA ASN A 222 -2.65 -20.24 -7.58
C ASN A 222 -3.18 -20.49 -6.17
N ALA A 223 -4.17 -19.70 -5.72
CA ALA A 223 -4.83 -19.91 -4.44
C ALA A 223 -5.60 -21.25 -4.44
N GLY A 224 -6.34 -21.56 -5.51
CA GLY A 224 -7.03 -22.84 -5.69
C GLY A 224 -6.08 -24.04 -5.68
N ARG A 225 -4.94 -23.94 -6.35
CA ARG A 225 -3.89 -25.00 -6.33
C ARG A 225 -3.31 -25.22 -4.94
N LYS A 226 -3.09 -24.16 -4.17
CA LYS A 226 -2.63 -24.25 -2.78
C LYS A 226 -3.66 -24.92 -1.89
N ALA A 227 -4.93 -24.54 -1.99
CA ALA A 227 -6.01 -25.15 -1.22
C ALA A 227 -6.12 -26.65 -1.48
N ALA A 228 -6.18 -27.06 -2.75
CA ALA A 228 -6.22 -28.47 -3.14
C ALA A 228 -4.99 -29.28 -2.67
N SER A 229 -3.81 -28.66 -2.65
CA SER A 229 -2.59 -29.28 -2.14
C SER A 229 -2.62 -29.46 -0.62
N ALA A 230 -3.14 -28.47 0.10
CA ALA A 230 -3.30 -28.54 1.56
C ALA A 230 -4.32 -29.60 1.98
N GLU A 231 -5.46 -29.73 1.28
CA GLU A 231 -6.45 -30.77 1.50
C GLU A 231 -5.87 -32.18 1.30
N LYS A 232 -5.09 -32.37 0.23
CA LYS A 232 -4.40 -33.64 -0.05
C LYS A 232 -3.37 -33.99 1.04
N ALA A 233 -2.65 -33.00 1.56
CA ALA A 233 -1.70 -33.20 2.66
C ALA A 233 -2.42 -33.59 3.94
N ALA A 234 -3.48 -32.86 4.32
CA ALA A 234 -4.29 -33.17 5.50
C ALA A 234 -4.95 -34.56 5.43
N ALA A 235 -5.44 -34.95 4.24
CA ALA A 235 -6.01 -36.31 4.04
C ALA A 235 -4.95 -37.41 4.17
N ARG A 236 -3.69 -37.16 3.76
CA ARG A 236 -2.59 -38.13 3.94
C ARG A 236 -2.18 -38.27 5.40
N ASP A 237 -2.12 -37.14 6.12
CA ASP A 237 -1.76 -37.17 7.55
C ASP A 237 -2.86 -37.89 8.37
N ALA A 238 -4.12 -37.59 8.10
CA ALA A 238 -5.25 -38.28 8.75
C ALA A 238 -5.28 -39.80 8.46
N ALA A 239 -4.92 -40.22 7.24
CA ALA A 239 -4.80 -41.63 6.89
C ALA A 239 -3.61 -42.33 7.57
N ARG A 240 -2.55 -41.57 7.86
CA ARG A 240 -1.37 -42.08 8.56
C ARG A 240 -1.58 -42.25 10.08
N ASP A 241 -2.38 -41.34 10.66
CA ASP A 241 -2.71 -41.40 12.09
C ASP A 241 -3.79 -42.48 12.40
N ALA A 242 -4.50 -42.96 11.38
CA ALA A 242 -5.53 -44.00 11.49
C ALA A 242 -5.00 -45.43 11.23
N ALA A 243 -3.73 -45.59 10.85
CA ALA A 243 -3.08 -46.85 10.54
C ALA A 243 -2.10 -47.30 11.64
#